data_a48c9c4fec71aa264f164bfdaf47c7a6
#
_entry.id   a48c9c4fec71aa264f164bfdaf47c7a6
#
_cell.length_a   1.000
_cell.length_b   1.000
_cell.length_c   1.000
_cell.angle_alpha   90.00
_cell.angle_beta   90.00
_cell.angle_gamma   90.00
#
_symmetry.space_group_name_H-M   'P 1'
#
loop_
_entity.id
_entity.type
_entity.pdbx_description
1 polymer ?
#
loop_
_entity_poly.entity_id
_entity_poly.type
_entity_poly.pdbx_seq_one_letter_code
_entity_poly.pdbx_strand_id
1 'polypeptide(L)'
;PAEPPAARPPAVPPARPAGDAVYLPGTRTLTPTANAAVGTASAAQGLWQAEMNALGKRMGELRLTPAAGGVWGRAFTQRQKLDNGVAREFRQTVGGFELGADTALAAAEGRWHVGAVAGYSQGSLKFRHGGTGDDDSVHVGAYATYIGNSGFYLDGIVRVSRFSHEFKVHDTQGRRVRGQYRGNGVGASLELGKRFTWPGAWYVEPQLEVAAFRAQGADYTASNGLRIKDDGTNSMLGRLGLHVGRQFDLGDGRVVQPYMKLSWVQEFDGKGTVRTN
;
A
#
# COMPACT_ATOMS: atom_id res chain seq x y z
N PRO A 1 32.00 65.34 31.03
CA PRO A 1 32.07 64.05 30.41
C PRO A 1 30.66 63.52 30.21
N ALA A 2 30.27 63.33 28.95
CA ALA A 2 28.96 62.77 28.60
C ALA A 2 29.00 61.23 28.75
N GLU A 3 27.98 60.69 29.36
CA GLU A 3 27.79 59.25 29.55
C GLU A 3 27.50 58.57 28.18
N PRO A 4 28.13 57.41 27.88
CA PRO A 4 27.89 56.74 26.59
C PRO A 4 26.45 56.20 26.56
N PRO A 5 25.78 56.21 25.36
CA PRO A 5 24.40 55.75 25.23
C PRO A 5 24.30 54.26 25.56
N ALA A 6 23.29 53.92 26.37
CA ALA A 6 23.00 52.52 26.78
C ALA A 6 22.81 51.62 25.58
N ALA A 7 23.49 50.48 25.60
CA ALA A 7 23.41 49.48 24.53
C ALA A 7 21.96 48.97 24.38
N ARG A 8 21.46 49.01 23.16
CA ARG A 8 20.13 48.48 22.76
C ARG A 8 20.09 46.97 23.12
N PRO A 9 19.07 46.46 23.82
CA PRO A 9 18.96 45.03 24.10
C PRO A 9 18.89 44.28 22.73
N PRO A 10 19.48 43.06 22.66
CA PRO A 10 19.44 42.26 21.47
C PRO A 10 17.99 42.00 21.06
N ALA A 11 17.68 42.16 19.76
CA ALA A 11 16.38 41.89 19.23
C ALA A 11 16.02 40.40 19.51
N VAL A 12 14.92 40.17 20.24
CA VAL A 12 14.38 38.84 20.48
C VAL A 12 14.02 38.29 19.09
N PRO A 13 14.55 37.09 18.68
CA PRO A 13 14.16 36.48 17.42
C PRO A 13 12.64 36.33 17.40
N PRO A 14 11.98 36.55 16.25
CA PRO A 14 10.54 36.31 16.15
C PRO A 14 10.23 34.91 16.62
N ALA A 15 9.30 34.79 17.57
CA ALA A 15 8.84 33.48 18.07
C ALA A 15 8.43 32.64 16.86
N ARG A 16 8.99 31.42 16.74
CA ARG A 16 8.52 30.46 15.74
C ARG A 16 6.99 30.38 15.90
N PRO A 17 6.24 30.44 14.79
CA PRO A 17 4.80 30.24 14.88
C PRO A 17 4.55 28.92 15.61
N ALA A 18 3.77 28.97 16.69
CA ALA A 18 3.36 27.78 17.39
C ALA A 18 2.71 26.85 16.35
N GLY A 19 3.23 25.62 16.23
CA GLY A 19 2.65 24.61 15.34
C GLY A 19 1.17 24.41 15.67
N ASP A 20 0.42 23.90 14.68
CA ASP A 20 -0.98 23.55 14.92
C ASP A 20 -1.09 22.56 16.10
N ALA A 21 -2.07 22.72 16.96
CA ALA A 21 -2.30 21.75 18.04
C ALA A 21 -2.66 20.38 17.43
N VAL A 22 -2.41 19.30 18.18
CA VAL A 22 -2.76 17.95 17.71
C VAL A 22 -4.27 17.74 17.61
N TYR A 23 -4.99 18.26 18.61
CA TYR A 23 -6.45 18.14 18.71
C TYR A 23 -7.11 19.52 18.62
N LEU A 24 -8.33 19.55 18.09
CA LEU A 24 -9.18 20.72 18.17
C LEU A 24 -9.50 21.03 19.63
N PRO A 25 -9.54 22.31 20.05
CA PRO A 25 -9.75 22.70 21.45
C PRO A 25 -10.99 22.02 22.09
N GLY A 26 -10.78 21.40 23.24
CA GLY A 26 -11.85 20.73 23.99
C GLY A 26 -12.37 19.43 23.38
N THR A 27 -11.71 18.87 22.38
CA THR A 27 -12.13 17.64 21.71
C THR A 27 -11.02 16.60 21.60
N ARG A 28 -11.37 15.36 21.18
CA ARG A 28 -10.43 14.33 20.75
C ARG A 28 -10.29 14.24 19.23
N THR A 29 -10.76 15.26 18.52
CA THR A 29 -10.72 15.33 17.06
C THR A 29 -9.37 15.90 16.62
N LEU A 30 -8.66 15.20 15.75
CA LEU A 30 -7.39 15.67 15.20
C LEU A 30 -7.59 16.96 14.39
N THR A 31 -6.64 17.89 14.51
CA THR A 31 -6.55 19.04 13.60
C THR A 31 -6.30 18.58 12.17
N PRO A 32 -6.57 19.40 11.16
CA PRO A 32 -6.33 19.01 9.76
C PRO A 32 -4.88 18.55 9.51
N THR A 33 -3.90 19.24 10.09
CA THR A 33 -2.47 18.89 9.94
C THR A 33 -2.14 17.53 10.59
N ALA A 34 -2.59 17.32 11.83
CA ALA A 34 -2.38 16.04 12.52
C ALA A 34 -3.13 14.88 11.82
N ASN A 35 -4.35 15.12 11.37
CA ASN A 35 -5.13 14.14 10.62
C ASN A 35 -4.46 13.73 9.30
N ALA A 36 -3.90 14.70 8.57
CA ALA A 36 -3.17 14.41 7.33
C ALA A 36 -1.88 13.62 7.61
N ALA A 37 -1.13 13.98 8.66
CA ALA A 37 0.08 13.26 9.05
C ALA A 37 -0.21 11.80 9.38
N VAL A 38 -1.24 11.51 10.20
CA VAL A 38 -1.64 10.14 10.56
C VAL A 38 -2.20 9.38 9.36
N GLY A 39 -2.99 10.05 8.50
CA GLY A 39 -3.52 9.44 7.27
C GLY A 39 -2.41 9.07 6.28
N THR A 40 -1.43 9.94 6.08
CA THR A 40 -0.30 9.71 5.19
C THR A 40 0.63 8.60 5.70
N ALA A 41 0.79 8.44 7.02
CA ALA A 41 1.54 7.33 7.60
C ALA A 41 0.94 5.95 7.22
N SER A 42 -0.39 5.87 7.05
CA SER A 42 -1.07 4.63 6.61
C SER A 42 -1.08 4.43 5.10
N ALA A 43 -0.70 5.44 4.32
CA ALA A 43 -0.78 5.40 2.86
C ALA A 43 0.22 4.42 2.23
N ALA A 44 1.39 4.22 2.84
CA ALA A 44 2.38 3.23 2.42
C ALA A 44 1.81 1.81 2.40
N GLN A 45 1.01 1.45 3.42
CA GLN A 45 0.32 0.16 3.47
C GLN A 45 -0.68 0.03 2.32
N GLY A 46 -1.43 1.09 2.02
CA GLY A 46 -2.39 1.09 0.91
C GLY A 46 -1.72 0.95 -0.46
N LEU A 47 -0.58 1.63 -0.70
CA LEU A 47 0.24 1.45 -1.89
C LEU A 47 0.70 -0.01 -2.03
N TRP A 48 1.33 -0.54 -0.97
CA TRP A 48 1.81 -1.92 -0.94
C TRP A 48 0.70 -2.94 -1.23
N GLN A 49 -0.49 -2.78 -0.64
CA GLN A 49 -1.63 -3.67 -0.90
C GLN A 49 -2.08 -3.62 -2.36
N ALA A 50 -2.12 -2.43 -2.98
CA ALA A 50 -2.49 -2.29 -4.39
C ALA A 50 -1.48 -2.97 -5.32
N GLU A 51 -0.19 -2.81 -5.05
CA GLU A 51 0.91 -3.45 -5.76
C GLU A 51 0.89 -4.97 -5.61
N MET A 52 0.65 -5.48 -4.39
CA MET A 52 0.53 -6.92 -4.13
C MET A 52 -0.67 -7.53 -4.85
N ASN A 53 -1.81 -6.83 -4.86
CA ASN A 53 -2.99 -7.26 -5.62
C ASN A 53 -2.72 -7.31 -7.13
N ALA A 54 -1.91 -6.39 -7.67
CA ALA A 54 -1.51 -6.40 -9.08
C ALA A 54 -0.64 -7.64 -9.40
N LEU A 55 0.37 -7.92 -8.57
CA LEU A 55 1.24 -9.08 -8.76
C LEU A 55 0.50 -10.41 -8.55
N GLY A 56 -0.42 -10.48 -7.58
CA GLY A 56 -1.29 -11.65 -7.36
C GLY A 56 -2.12 -12.03 -8.59
N LYS A 57 -2.49 -11.06 -9.44
CA LYS A 57 -3.15 -11.34 -10.72
C LYS A 57 -2.22 -12.03 -11.72
N ARG A 58 -0.92 -11.68 -11.75
CA ARG A 58 0.06 -12.39 -12.60
C ARG A 58 0.15 -13.86 -12.23
N MET A 59 0.21 -14.18 -10.95
CA MET A 59 0.23 -15.57 -10.49
C MET A 59 -1.05 -16.31 -10.85
N GLY A 60 -2.21 -15.64 -10.80
CA GLY A 60 -3.46 -16.15 -11.31
C GLY A 60 -3.41 -16.49 -12.81
N GLU A 61 -2.78 -15.66 -13.63
CA GLU A 61 -2.59 -15.89 -15.07
C GLU A 61 -1.69 -17.10 -15.34
N LEU A 62 -0.61 -17.28 -14.58
CA LEU A 62 0.27 -18.46 -14.69
C LEU A 62 -0.46 -19.77 -14.45
N ARG A 63 -1.50 -19.76 -13.61
CA ARG A 63 -2.36 -20.93 -13.38
C ARG A 63 -3.26 -21.26 -14.56
N LEU A 64 -3.63 -20.26 -15.36
CA LEU A 64 -4.52 -20.40 -16.51
C LEU A 64 -3.79 -20.75 -17.81
N THR A 65 -2.56 -20.28 -17.94
CA THR A 65 -1.75 -20.46 -19.14
C THR A 65 -0.49 -21.25 -18.81
N PRO A 66 -0.33 -22.48 -19.28
CA PRO A 66 0.87 -23.30 -19.04
C PRO A 66 2.04 -22.81 -19.91
N ALA A 67 2.46 -21.55 -19.73
CA ALA A 67 3.61 -20.99 -20.42
C ALA A 67 4.92 -21.45 -19.75
N ALA A 68 5.97 -21.57 -20.56
CA ALA A 68 7.32 -21.87 -20.06
C ALA A 68 7.95 -20.74 -19.24
N GLY A 69 7.24 -19.62 -19.11
CA GLY A 69 7.71 -18.37 -18.55
C GLY A 69 7.86 -17.29 -19.63
N GLY A 70 8.29 -16.12 -19.24
CA GLY A 70 8.50 -15.00 -20.16
C GLY A 70 8.64 -13.66 -19.47
N VAL A 71 8.75 -12.62 -20.30
CA VAL A 71 8.69 -11.23 -19.86
C VAL A 71 7.24 -10.77 -19.92
N TRP A 72 6.81 -10.02 -18.92
CA TRP A 72 5.46 -9.50 -18.83
C TRP A 72 5.43 -8.06 -18.34
N GLY A 73 4.37 -7.34 -18.68
CA GLY A 73 4.11 -5.98 -18.19
C GLY A 73 2.65 -5.84 -17.79
N ARG A 74 2.39 -5.02 -16.80
CA ARG A 74 1.05 -4.77 -16.28
C ARG A 74 0.90 -3.32 -15.85
N ALA A 75 -0.19 -2.68 -16.27
CA ALA A 75 -0.70 -1.47 -15.66
C ALA A 75 -1.86 -1.82 -14.71
N PHE A 76 -1.99 -1.08 -13.62
CA PHE A 76 -3.08 -1.29 -12.66
C PHE A 76 -3.58 0.02 -12.08
N THR A 77 -4.82 0.00 -11.62
CA THR A 77 -5.40 1.05 -10.80
C THR A 77 -6.29 0.43 -9.74
N GLN A 78 -6.27 1.02 -8.55
CA GLN A 78 -7.09 0.59 -7.41
C GLN A 78 -7.58 1.82 -6.66
N ARG A 79 -8.85 1.81 -6.27
CA ARG A 79 -9.42 2.82 -5.37
C ARG A 79 -9.82 2.13 -4.08
N GLN A 80 -9.45 2.74 -2.97
CA GLN A 80 -9.74 2.20 -1.64
C GLN A 80 -10.12 3.31 -0.66
N LYS A 81 -10.85 2.92 0.35
CA LYS A 81 -11.14 3.73 1.53
C LYS A 81 -10.33 3.15 2.68
N LEU A 82 -9.64 4.01 3.39
CA LEU A 82 -8.80 3.64 4.52
C LEU A 82 -9.34 4.32 5.77
N ASP A 83 -9.47 3.51 6.82
CA ASP A 83 -9.81 3.95 8.17
C ASP A 83 -8.84 3.24 9.11
N ASN A 84 -7.99 3.98 9.80
CA ASN A 84 -7.03 3.45 10.74
C ASN A 84 -7.48 3.62 12.20
N GLY A 85 -8.75 3.98 12.43
CA GLY A 85 -9.33 4.16 13.75
C GLY A 85 -8.88 5.43 14.49
N VAL A 86 -7.89 6.16 13.97
CA VAL A 86 -7.32 7.39 14.58
C VAL A 86 -7.52 8.59 13.66
N ALA A 87 -7.03 8.54 12.44
CA ALA A 87 -7.35 9.52 11.41
C ALA A 87 -8.77 9.26 10.89
N ARG A 88 -9.43 10.33 10.46
CA ARG A 88 -10.72 10.20 9.79
C ARG A 88 -10.53 9.46 8.46
N GLU A 89 -11.54 8.68 8.08
CA GLU A 89 -11.59 8.00 6.79
C GLU A 89 -11.06 8.89 5.65
N PHE A 90 -10.17 8.36 4.86
CA PHE A 90 -9.68 9.02 3.64
C PHE A 90 -9.73 8.06 2.46
N ARG A 91 -9.72 8.63 1.26
CA ARG A 91 -9.71 7.86 0.01
C ARG A 91 -8.33 7.92 -0.59
N GLN A 92 -7.85 6.74 -1.02
CA GLN A 92 -6.63 6.62 -1.79
C GLN A 92 -6.97 6.01 -3.15
N THR A 93 -6.46 6.61 -4.21
CA THR A 93 -6.45 6.04 -5.56
C THR A 93 -5.01 5.79 -5.94
N VAL A 94 -4.68 4.53 -6.21
CA VAL A 94 -3.35 4.10 -6.61
C VAL A 94 -3.40 3.69 -8.07
N GLY A 95 -2.42 4.11 -8.85
CA GLY A 95 -2.18 3.66 -10.22
C GLY A 95 -0.71 3.40 -10.43
N GLY A 96 -0.37 2.43 -11.25
CA GLY A 96 1.03 2.08 -11.47
C GLY A 96 1.23 1.10 -12.60
N PHE A 97 2.48 0.75 -12.79
CA PHE A 97 2.88 -0.30 -13.73
C PHE A 97 3.96 -1.19 -13.12
N GLU A 98 3.98 -2.43 -13.56
CA GLU A 98 4.97 -3.44 -13.18
C GLU A 98 5.50 -4.11 -14.44
N LEU A 99 6.80 -4.40 -14.44
CA LEU A 99 7.48 -5.21 -15.41
C LEU A 99 8.15 -6.37 -14.69
N GLY A 100 8.08 -7.55 -15.25
CA GLY A 100 8.69 -8.72 -14.64
C GLY A 100 9.06 -9.78 -15.66
N ALA A 101 9.78 -10.75 -15.16
CA ALA A 101 10.12 -11.95 -15.93
C ALA A 101 10.06 -13.16 -15.00
N ASP A 102 9.60 -14.27 -15.55
CA ASP A 102 9.56 -15.56 -14.84
C ASP A 102 9.96 -16.72 -15.75
N THR A 103 10.30 -17.83 -15.13
CA THR A 103 10.60 -19.08 -15.81
C THR A 103 9.92 -20.24 -15.11
N ALA A 104 9.52 -21.24 -15.87
CA ALA A 104 8.95 -22.47 -15.36
C ALA A 104 10.04 -23.49 -15.07
N LEU A 105 9.94 -24.15 -13.92
CA LEU A 105 10.78 -25.25 -13.49
C LEU A 105 9.93 -26.48 -13.26
N ALA A 106 10.29 -27.60 -13.85
CA ALA A 106 9.57 -28.86 -13.70
C ALA A 106 9.64 -29.35 -12.24
N ALA A 107 8.54 -29.91 -11.74
CA ALA A 107 8.46 -30.62 -10.48
C ALA A 107 7.69 -31.96 -10.69
N ALA A 108 7.87 -32.93 -9.78
CA ALA A 108 7.34 -34.27 -9.94
C ALA A 108 5.81 -34.30 -10.15
N GLU A 109 5.06 -33.47 -9.41
CA GLU A 109 3.58 -33.45 -9.46
C GLU A 109 3.04 -32.06 -9.83
N GLY A 110 3.79 -31.31 -10.66
CA GLY A 110 3.41 -29.97 -11.04
C GLY A 110 4.57 -29.19 -11.63
N ARG A 111 4.52 -27.88 -11.45
CA ARG A 111 5.58 -26.98 -11.89
C ARG A 111 5.72 -25.81 -10.93
N TRP A 112 6.93 -25.29 -10.83
CA TRP A 112 7.22 -23.99 -10.24
C TRP A 112 7.33 -22.93 -11.31
N HIS A 113 6.87 -21.74 -11.01
CA HIS A 113 7.26 -20.52 -11.70
C HIS A 113 8.01 -19.65 -10.71
N VAL A 114 9.20 -19.23 -11.06
CA VAL A 114 10.01 -18.30 -10.25
C VAL A 114 10.28 -17.05 -11.08
N GLY A 115 10.15 -15.89 -10.46
CA GLY A 115 10.27 -14.65 -11.19
C GLY A 115 10.66 -13.46 -10.31
N ALA A 116 10.99 -12.37 -11.00
CA ALA A 116 11.26 -11.09 -10.41
C ALA A 116 10.37 -10.02 -11.04
N VAL A 117 10.14 -8.95 -10.29
CA VAL A 117 9.31 -7.82 -10.68
C VAL A 117 9.94 -6.52 -10.24
N ALA A 118 9.80 -5.48 -11.04
CA ALA A 118 10.07 -4.11 -10.67
C ALA A 118 8.90 -3.23 -11.13
N GLY A 119 8.63 -2.15 -10.41
CA GLY A 119 7.52 -1.28 -10.76
C GLY A 119 7.58 0.08 -10.09
N TYR A 120 6.65 0.91 -10.54
CA TYR A 120 6.40 2.24 -10.03
C TYR A 120 4.90 2.44 -9.86
N SER A 121 4.52 3.07 -8.76
CA SER A 121 3.12 3.44 -8.51
C SER A 121 3.00 4.82 -7.90
N GLN A 122 1.87 5.47 -8.18
CA GLN A 122 1.47 6.74 -7.61
C GLN A 122 0.14 6.59 -6.90
N GLY A 123 0.03 7.20 -5.73
CA GLY A 123 -1.19 7.30 -4.94
C GLY A 123 -1.64 8.73 -4.78
N SER A 124 -2.93 8.99 -4.93
CA SER A 124 -3.55 10.27 -4.58
C SER A 124 -4.47 10.08 -3.40
N LEU A 125 -4.28 10.88 -2.37
CA LEU A 125 -5.05 10.90 -1.14
C LEU A 125 -6.05 12.05 -1.13
N LYS A 126 -7.26 11.79 -0.66
CA LYS A 126 -8.27 12.82 -0.38
C LYS A 126 -8.75 12.66 1.06
N PHE A 127 -8.41 13.64 1.90
CA PHE A 127 -8.84 13.66 3.29
C PHE A 127 -10.27 14.19 3.41
N ARG A 128 -11.07 13.59 4.28
CA ARG A 128 -12.52 13.85 4.38
C ARG A 128 -12.89 15.32 4.66
N HIS A 129 -12.05 16.04 5.40
CA HIS A 129 -12.32 17.44 5.79
C HIS A 129 -11.42 18.44 5.08
N GLY A 130 -11.02 18.11 3.85
CA GLY A 130 -10.17 18.96 3.02
C GLY A 130 -8.70 18.57 3.09
N GLY A 131 -7.99 18.92 2.02
CA GLY A 131 -6.60 18.57 1.82
C GLY A 131 -6.41 17.32 0.99
N THR A 132 -5.21 17.21 0.46
CA THR A 132 -4.77 16.14 -0.43
C THR A 132 -3.42 15.61 0.01
N GLY A 133 -3.09 14.42 -0.43
CA GLY A 133 -1.75 13.87 -0.35
C GLY A 133 -1.40 13.18 -1.65
N ASP A 134 -0.12 13.10 -1.91
CA ASP A 134 0.47 12.42 -3.05
C ASP A 134 1.52 11.43 -2.53
N ASP A 135 1.49 10.22 -3.03
CA ASP A 135 2.40 9.14 -2.66
C ASP A 135 3.03 8.57 -3.90
N ASP A 136 4.32 8.27 -3.84
CA ASP A 136 5.06 7.57 -4.87
C ASP A 136 5.73 6.34 -4.28
N SER A 137 5.79 5.25 -5.06
CA SER A 137 6.50 4.03 -4.72
C SER A 137 7.32 3.54 -5.89
N VAL A 138 8.59 3.24 -5.64
CA VAL A 138 9.43 2.41 -6.51
C VAL A 138 9.67 1.10 -5.77
N HIS A 139 9.43 -0.02 -6.43
CA HIS A 139 9.53 -1.31 -5.80
C HIS A 139 10.21 -2.36 -6.67
N VAL A 140 10.84 -3.32 -6.00
CA VAL A 140 11.35 -4.54 -6.62
C VAL A 140 10.97 -5.74 -5.76
N GLY A 141 10.79 -6.89 -6.38
CA GLY A 141 10.39 -8.10 -5.67
C GLY A 141 10.73 -9.37 -6.41
N ALA A 142 10.57 -10.47 -5.71
CA ALA A 142 10.66 -11.82 -6.26
C ALA A 142 9.41 -12.60 -5.88
N TYR A 143 9.05 -13.56 -6.71
CA TYR A 143 7.92 -14.44 -6.45
C TYR A 143 8.19 -15.87 -6.91
N ALA A 144 7.51 -16.80 -6.27
CA ALA A 144 7.49 -18.19 -6.66
C ALA A 144 6.06 -18.73 -6.58
N THR A 145 5.62 -19.43 -7.60
CA THR A 145 4.31 -20.06 -7.69
C THR A 145 4.47 -21.55 -7.96
N TYR A 146 3.99 -22.40 -7.07
CA TYR A 146 3.82 -23.82 -7.34
C TYR A 146 2.41 -24.09 -7.88
N ILE A 147 2.32 -24.84 -8.95
CA ILE A 147 1.05 -25.25 -9.57
C ILE A 147 1.06 -26.78 -9.69
N GLY A 148 0.30 -27.44 -8.82
CA GLY A 148 0.17 -28.89 -8.79
C GLY A 148 -0.86 -29.40 -9.79
N ASN A 149 -0.63 -30.61 -10.32
CA ASN A 149 -1.54 -31.31 -11.24
C ASN A 149 -2.92 -31.58 -10.63
N SER A 150 -3.04 -31.59 -9.29
CA SER A 150 -4.30 -31.76 -8.56
C SER A 150 -5.14 -30.50 -8.45
N GLY A 151 -4.69 -29.37 -9.05
CA GLY A 151 -5.33 -28.05 -8.92
C GLY A 151 -4.92 -27.27 -7.65
N PHE A 152 -4.07 -27.84 -6.79
CA PHE A 152 -3.47 -27.11 -5.66
C PHE A 152 -2.43 -26.12 -6.16
N TYR A 153 -2.33 -24.98 -5.51
CA TYR A 153 -1.26 -24.02 -5.76
C TYR A 153 -0.77 -23.35 -4.47
N LEU A 154 0.46 -22.85 -4.55
CA LEU A 154 1.11 -22.10 -3.48
C LEU A 154 1.86 -20.92 -4.12
N ASP A 155 1.53 -19.70 -3.71
CA ASP A 155 2.14 -18.48 -4.18
C ASP A 155 2.92 -17.82 -3.04
N GLY A 156 4.17 -17.48 -3.26
CA GLY A 156 5.00 -16.72 -2.33
C GLY A 156 5.55 -15.47 -2.99
N ILE A 157 5.51 -14.33 -2.29
CA ILE A 157 6.02 -13.04 -2.76
C ILE A 157 6.87 -12.43 -1.66
N VAL A 158 7.99 -11.81 -2.06
CA VAL A 158 8.75 -10.87 -1.22
C VAL A 158 9.00 -9.60 -2.01
N ARG A 159 8.89 -8.43 -1.36
CA ARG A 159 9.02 -7.14 -2.01
C ARG A 159 9.66 -6.12 -1.08
N VAL A 160 10.51 -5.27 -1.66
CA VAL A 160 11.02 -4.05 -1.01
C VAL A 160 10.58 -2.85 -1.81
N SER A 161 10.21 -1.77 -1.11
CA SER A 161 9.68 -0.56 -1.70
C SER A 161 10.35 0.67 -1.08
N ARG A 162 10.51 1.71 -1.88
CA ARG A 162 10.88 3.04 -1.43
C ARG A 162 9.72 3.97 -1.69
N PHE A 163 9.25 4.62 -0.62
CA PHE A 163 8.11 5.51 -0.65
C PHE A 163 8.54 6.97 -0.54
N SER A 164 7.80 7.85 -1.20
CA SER A 164 7.83 9.29 -1.02
C SER A 164 6.40 9.75 -0.75
N HIS A 165 6.20 10.50 0.31
CA HIS A 165 4.88 10.95 0.76
C HIS A 165 4.87 12.47 0.87
N GLU A 166 3.77 13.07 0.44
CA GLU A 166 3.49 14.49 0.60
C GLU A 166 2.03 14.68 0.99
N PHE A 167 1.75 15.64 1.88
CA PHE A 167 0.39 16.13 2.12
C PHE A 167 0.32 17.64 2.08
N LYS A 168 -0.85 18.17 1.67
CA LYS A 168 -1.20 19.57 1.58
C LYS A 168 -2.57 19.78 2.20
N VAL A 169 -2.62 20.54 3.28
CA VAL A 169 -3.85 20.85 4.02
C VAL A 169 -3.91 22.33 4.39
N HIS A 170 -5.04 22.78 4.90
CA HIS A 170 -5.14 24.06 5.59
C HIS A 170 -5.23 23.77 7.10
N ASP A 171 -4.45 24.50 7.90
CA ASP A 171 -4.48 24.40 9.36
C ASP A 171 -5.78 25.02 9.93
N THR A 172 -5.91 25.01 11.24
CA THR A 172 -7.07 25.60 11.95
C THR A 172 -7.20 27.11 11.76
N GLN A 173 -6.17 27.78 11.29
CA GLN A 173 -6.16 29.22 10.97
C GLN A 173 -6.32 29.50 9.47
N GLY A 174 -6.59 28.46 8.66
CA GLY A 174 -6.74 28.58 7.20
C GLY A 174 -5.43 28.75 6.43
N ARG A 175 -4.26 28.61 7.06
CA ARG A 175 -2.96 28.69 6.40
C ARG A 175 -2.63 27.38 5.70
N ARG A 176 -2.01 27.46 4.53
CA ARG A 176 -1.54 26.25 3.81
C ARG A 176 -0.39 25.60 4.57
N VAL A 177 -0.52 24.31 4.82
CA VAL A 177 0.50 23.47 5.46
C VAL A 177 0.86 22.33 4.53
N ARG A 178 2.16 22.07 4.44
CA ARG A 178 2.75 20.98 3.67
C ARG A 178 3.65 20.14 4.58
N GLY A 179 3.55 18.85 4.50
CA GLY A 179 4.49 17.89 5.08
C GLY A 179 4.95 16.91 4.02
N GLN A 180 6.22 16.50 4.09
CA GLN A 180 6.79 15.53 3.17
C GLN A 180 7.83 14.67 3.88
N TYR A 181 7.89 13.41 3.52
CA TYR A 181 8.91 12.49 4.02
C TYR A 181 9.13 11.33 3.04
N ARG A 182 10.19 10.57 3.29
CA ARG A 182 10.51 9.35 2.55
C ARG A 182 10.73 8.21 3.53
N GLY A 183 10.41 7.00 3.11
CA GLY A 183 10.59 5.80 3.89
C GLY A 183 10.84 4.59 2.99
N ASN A 184 11.25 3.49 3.60
CA ASN A 184 11.38 2.21 2.92
C ASN A 184 10.38 1.24 3.54
N GLY A 185 9.96 0.27 2.77
CA GLY A 185 9.10 -0.81 3.26
C GLY A 185 9.57 -2.16 2.74
N VAL A 186 9.23 -3.19 3.49
CA VAL A 186 9.43 -4.58 3.11
C VAL A 186 8.15 -5.34 3.42
N GLY A 187 7.78 -6.25 2.54
CA GLY A 187 6.63 -7.09 2.76
C GLY A 187 6.77 -8.44 2.08
N ALA A 188 5.99 -9.38 2.58
CA ALA A 188 5.91 -10.73 2.04
C ALA A 188 4.47 -11.23 2.12
N SER A 189 4.08 -12.12 1.22
CA SER A 189 2.83 -12.85 1.31
C SER A 189 2.99 -14.31 0.92
N LEU A 190 2.11 -15.12 1.46
CA LEU A 190 1.95 -16.52 1.12
C LEU A 190 0.45 -16.78 0.90
N GLU A 191 0.10 -17.21 -0.31
CA GLU A 191 -1.26 -17.61 -0.65
C GLU A 191 -1.26 -19.07 -1.04
N LEU A 192 -2.25 -19.81 -0.56
CA LEU A 192 -2.53 -21.17 -1.00
C LEU A 192 -3.99 -21.30 -1.43
N GLY A 193 -4.24 -22.20 -2.37
CA GLY A 193 -5.59 -22.50 -2.79
C GLY A 193 -5.67 -23.79 -3.58
N LYS A 194 -6.89 -24.19 -3.88
CA LYS A 194 -7.14 -25.37 -4.70
C LYS A 194 -8.33 -25.14 -5.61
N ARG A 195 -8.13 -25.40 -6.89
CA ARG A 195 -9.20 -25.35 -7.89
C ARG A 195 -9.91 -26.68 -7.97
N PHE A 196 -11.20 -26.66 -7.72
CA PHE A 196 -12.11 -27.76 -7.96
C PHE A 196 -12.89 -27.48 -9.24
N THR A 197 -12.90 -28.42 -10.17
CA THR A 197 -13.61 -28.31 -11.42
C THR A 197 -14.75 -29.31 -11.53
N TRP A 198 -15.86 -28.89 -12.17
CA TRP A 198 -17.04 -29.70 -12.37
C TRP A 198 -17.41 -29.82 -13.85
N PRO A 199 -18.28 -30.76 -14.24
CA PRO A 199 -18.83 -30.83 -15.58
C PRO A 199 -19.40 -29.49 -16.04
N GLY A 200 -19.19 -29.15 -17.33
CA GLY A 200 -19.57 -27.85 -17.89
C GLY A 200 -18.54 -26.75 -17.63
N ALA A 201 -17.31 -27.13 -17.28
CA ALA A 201 -16.16 -26.25 -17.05
C ALA A 201 -16.38 -25.17 -16.00
N TRP A 202 -17.26 -25.41 -15.03
CA TRP A 202 -17.38 -24.64 -13.80
C TRP A 202 -16.23 -24.95 -12.85
N TYR A 203 -15.79 -23.93 -12.12
CA TYR A 203 -14.81 -24.12 -11.04
C TYR A 203 -15.11 -23.29 -9.82
N VAL A 204 -14.66 -23.78 -8.69
CA VAL A 204 -14.59 -23.06 -7.40
C VAL A 204 -13.18 -23.21 -6.85
N GLU A 205 -12.62 -22.10 -6.38
CA GLU A 205 -11.25 -22.03 -5.90
C GLU A 205 -11.23 -21.29 -4.56
N PRO A 206 -11.31 -22.00 -3.42
CA PRO A 206 -11.04 -21.43 -2.11
C PRO A 206 -9.57 -21.02 -2.00
N GLN A 207 -9.33 -19.90 -1.33
CA GLN A 207 -8.02 -19.26 -1.20
C GLN A 207 -7.79 -18.83 0.25
N LEU A 208 -6.59 -19.02 0.75
CA LEU A 208 -6.11 -18.49 2.02
C LEU A 208 -4.79 -17.75 1.78
N GLU A 209 -4.71 -16.52 2.26
CA GLU A 209 -3.48 -15.73 2.20
C GLU A 209 -3.14 -15.16 3.56
N VAL A 210 -1.84 -15.12 3.85
CA VAL A 210 -1.26 -14.33 4.94
C VAL A 210 -0.22 -13.40 4.34
N ALA A 211 -0.29 -12.12 4.70
CA ALA A 211 0.62 -11.10 4.21
C ALA A 211 1.13 -10.26 5.37
N ALA A 212 2.43 -9.99 5.39
CA ALA A 212 3.09 -9.16 6.38
C ALA A 212 3.79 -7.98 5.68
N PHE A 213 3.66 -6.79 6.25
CA PHE A 213 4.27 -5.57 5.75
C PHE A 213 4.82 -4.73 6.88
N ARG A 214 5.98 -4.13 6.64
CA ARG A 214 6.58 -3.14 7.54
C ARG A 214 7.08 -1.96 6.73
N ALA A 215 6.64 -0.76 7.08
CA ALA A 215 7.20 0.50 6.60
C ALA A 215 8.00 1.18 7.70
N GLN A 216 9.15 1.74 7.34
CA GLN A 216 9.95 2.57 8.23
C GLN A 216 9.21 3.88 8.48
N GLY A 217 9.29 4.35 9.72
CA GLY A 217 8.83 5.67 10.09
C GLY A 217 9.78 6.78 9.67
N ALA A 218 9.38 8.02 9.95
CA ALA A 218 10.14 9.21 9.65
C ALA A 218 9.93 10.31 10.69
N ASP A 219 10.98 11.07 10.95
CA ASP A 219 10.91 12.32 11.72
C ASP A 219 10.97 13.49 10.73
N TYR A 220 9.96 14.32 10.74
CA TYR A 220 9.90 15.49 9.86
C TYR A 220 9.12 16.63 10.49
N THR A 221 9.26 17.83 9.93
CA THR A 221 8.54 19.01 10.39
C THR A 221 7.68 19.55 9.26
N ALA A 222 6.39 19.72 9.50
CA ALA A 222 5.49 20.37 8.56
C ALA A 222 5.78 21.86 8.47
N SER A 223 5.35 22.50 7.37
CA SER A 223 5.67 23.90 7.07
C SER A 223 5.14 24.90 8.11
N ASN A 224 4.18 24.51 8.94
CA ASN A 224 3.67 25.32 10.05
C ASN A 224 4.47 25.13 11.36
N GLY A 225 5.54 24.35 11.35
CA GLY A 225 6.39 24.10 12.52
C GLY A 225 5.97 22.88 13.38
N LEU A 226 4.88 22.18 13.05
CA LEU A 226 4.49 20.95 13.73
C LEU A 226 5.53 19.87 13.46
N ARG A 227 6.17 19.37 14.52
CA ARG A 227 7.09 18.24 14.42
C ARG A 227 6.30 16.95 14.52
N ILE A 228 6.55 16.07 13.56
CA ILE A 228 5.86 14.78 13.41
C ILE A 228 6.92 13.69 13.49
N LYS A 229 6.73 12.77 14.43
CA LYS A 229 7.52 11.56 14.58
C LYS A 229 6.61 10.38 14.31
N ASP A 230 6.85 9.73 13.18
CA ASP A 230 6.20 8.49 12.79
C ASP A 230 7.14 7.32 13.14
N ASP A 231 6.69 6.42 14.00
CA ASP A 231 7.47 5.24 14.41
C ASP A 231 7.40 4.12 13.37
N GLY A 232 6.68 4.33 12.26
CA GLY A 232 6.46 3.37 11.19
C GLY A 232 5.17 2.58 11.35
N THR A 233 4.88 1.75 10.34
CA THR A 233 3.66 0.95 10.26
C THR A 233 4.02 -0.52 10.13
N ASN A 234 3.40 -1.37 10.96
CA ASN A 234 3.38 -2.81 10.80
C ASN A 234 1.96 -3.23 10.40
N SER A 235 1.87 -4.25 9.56
CA SER A 235 0.61 -4.83 9.13
C SER A 235 0.78 -6.34 8.99
N MET A 236 -0.20 -7.09 9.47
CA MET A 236 -0.32 -8.52 9.25
C MET A 236 -1.75 -8.82 8.84
N LEU A 237 -1.94 -9.13 7.57
CA LEU A 237 -3.25 -9.40 6.97
C LEU A 237 -3.47 -10.90 6.79
N GLY A 238 -4.68 -11.35 7.09
CA GLY A 238 -5.19 -12.63 6.63
C GLY A 238 -6.32 -12.42 5.64
N ARG A 239 -6.39 -13.21 4.60
CA ARG A 239 -7.45 -13.17 3.60
C ARG A 239 -8.00 -14.57 3.34
N LEU A 240 -9.31 -14.71 3.47
CA LEU A 240 -10.06 -15.85 2.97
C LEU A 240 -10.76 -15.43 1.68
N GLY A 241 -10.54 -16.18 0.62
CA GLY A 241 -11.08 -15.91 -0.70
C GLY A 241 -11.87 -17.09 -1.25
N LEU A 242 -12.85 -16.79 -2.06
CA LEU A 242 -13.59 -17.75 -2.88
C LEU A 242 -13.67 -17.19 -4.31
N HIS A 243 -13.14 -17.93 -5.25
CA HIS A 243 -13.14 -17.59 -6.67
C HIS A 243 -14.04 -18.60 -7.39
N VAL A 244 -15.08 -18.14 -8.04
CA VAL A 244 -16.06 -18.98 -8.77
C VAL A 244 -16.10 -18.49 -10.21
N GLY A 245 -16.02 -19.39 -11.16
CA GLY A 245 -16.08 -19.03 -12.56
C GLY A 245 -16.42 -20.22 -13.46
N ARG A 246 -16.50 -19.89 -14.76
CA ARG A 246 -16.72 -20.87 -15.82
C ARG A 246 -15.81 -20.56 -17.00
N GLN A 247 -15.22 -21.59 -17.57
CA GLN A 247 -14.39 -21.48 -18.75
C GLN A 247 -15.20 -21.83 -19.99
N PHE A 248 -15.14 -21.00 -21.02
CA PHE A 248 -15.72 -21.22 -22.34
C PHE A 248 -14.59 -21.29 -23.35
N ASP A 249 -14.45 -22.42 -24.01
CA ASP A 249 -13.57 -22.59 -25.15
C ASP A 249 -14.35 -22.14 -26.40
N LEU A 250 -13.85 -21.13 -27.11
CA LEU A 250 -14.44 -20.58 -28.33
C LEU A 250 -13.81 -21.16 -29.61
N GLY A 251 -12.91 -22.14 -29.45
CA GLY A 251 -12.10 -22.66 -30.56
C GLY A 251 -10.92 -21.77 -30.93
N ASP A 252 -10.03 -22.27 -31.79
CA ASP A 252 -8.81 -21.58 -32.25
C ASP A 252 -7.90 -21.10 -31.10
N GLY A 253 -7.89 -21.80 -29.96
CA GLY A 253 -7.10 -21.41 -28.77
C GLY A 253 -7.65 -20.21 -28.01
N ARG A 254 -8.85 -19.73 -28.32
CA ARG A 254 -9.51 -18.61 -27.62
C ARG A 254 -10.34 -19.12 -26.45
N VAL A 255 -10.09 -18.56 -25.27
CA VAL A 255 -10.80 -18.90 -24.04
C VAL A 255 -11.40 -17.65 -23.42
N VAL A 256 -12.66 -17.73 -23.01
CA VAL A 256 -13.34 -16.71 -22.21
C VAL A 256 -13.67 -17.29 -20.84
N GLN A 257 -13.28 -16.60 -19.79
CA GLN A 257 -13.46 -17.09 -18.42
C GLN A 257 -14.06 -15.99 -17.53
N PRO A 258 -15.41 -15.84 -17.54
CA PRO A 258 -16.07 -14.99 -16.56
C PRO A 258 -15.90 -15.58 -15.16
N TYR A 259 -15.65 -14.71 -14.19
CA TYR A 259 -15.49 -15.10 -12.80
C TYR A 259 -16.00 -14.05 -11.82
N MET A 260 -16.27 -14.49 -10.62
CA MET A 260 -16.54 -13.66 -9.44
C MET A 260 -15.56 -14.06 -8.33
N LYS A 261 -14.99 -13.07 -7.66
CA LYS A 261 -14.12 -13.27 -6.50
C LYS A 261 -14.72 -12.57 -5.29
N LEU A 262 -14.92 -13.29 -4.21
CA LEU A 262 -15.29 -12.78 -2.89
C LEU A 262 -14.11 -12.94 -1.97
N SER A 263 -13.84 -11.94 -1.15
CA SER A 263 -12.75 -12.00 -0.17
C SER A 263 -13.15 -11.34 1.13
N TRP A 264 -12.86 -12.00 2.22
CA TRP A 264 -12.87 -11.43 3.56
C TRP A 264 -11.43 -11.20 4.00
N VAL A 265 -11.14 -10.00 4.46
CA VAL A 265 -9.79 -9.58 4.87
C VAL A 265 -9.83 -9.12 6.31
N GLN A 266 -8.89 -9.61 7.11
CA GLN A 266 -8.71 -9.24 8.51
C GLN A 266 -7.29 -8.72 8.73
N GLU A 267 -7.18 -7.54 9.34
CA GLU A 267 -5.92 -7.01 9.86
C GLU A 267 -5.71 -7.50 11.29
N PHE A 268 -4.55 -8.11 11.58
CA PHE A 268 -4.21 -8.66 12.89
C PHE A 268 -3.21 -7.79 13.67
N ASP A 269 -2.38 -6.99 12.99
CA ASP A 269 -1.34 -6.16 13.61
C ASP A 269 -1.18 -4.80 12.90
N GLY A 270 -2.29 -4.12 12.66
CA GLY A 270 -2.32 -2.78 12.07
C GLY A 270 -1.87 -1.70 13.06
N LYS A 271 -0.62 -1.75 13.55
CA LYS A 271 -0.09 -0.79 14.50
C LYS A 271 0.80 0.24 13.81
N GLY A 272 0.44 1.50 13.93
CA GLY A 272 1.27 2.64 13.63
C GLY A 272 1.17 3.66 14.76
N THR A 273 2.27 4.27 15.15
CA THR A 273 2.27 5.33 16.17
C THR A 273 2.85 6.60 15.57
N VAL A 274 2.05 7.66 15.58
CA VAL A 274 2.48 9.00 15.17
C VAL A 274 2.45 9.90 16.39
N ARG A 275 3.59 10.53 16.70
CA ARG A 275 3.73 11.50 17.79
C ARG A 275 3.97 12.88 17.21
N THR A 276 3.43 13.89 17.87
CA THR A 276 3.59 15.29 17.47
C THR A 276 3.92 16.14 18.69
N ASN A 277 4.80 17.13 18.51
CA ASN A 277 5.17 18.12 19.54
C ASN A 277 4.85 19.52 19.07
#